data_74ffcd5815b3a0d3366e098f7c627404
#
_entry.id   74ffcd5815b3a0d3366e098f7c627404
#
_cell.length_a   1.000
_cell.length_b   1.000
_cell.length_c   1.000
_cell.angle_alpha   90.00
_cell.angle_beta   90.00
_cell.angle_gamma   90.00
#
_symmetry.space_group_name_H-M   'P 1'
#
loop_
_entity.id
_entity.type
_entity.pdbx_description
1 polymer ?
#
loop_
_entity_poly.entity_id
_entity_poly.type
_entity_poly.pdbx_seq_one_letter_code
_entity_poly.pdbx_strand_id
1 'polypeptide(L)' 'MAATGELIRLINYVDDINTTLRRITAFVAGLEPDERKRLAESLKAAGGNLNTAVAALEKGA' A
#
# COMPACT_ATOMS: atom_id res chain seq x y z
N MET A 1 25.38 0.40 -9.52
CA MET A 1 24.87 0.45 -9.59
C MET A 1 23.90 0.94 -9.59
N ALA A 2 23.33 1.17 -9.63
CA ALA A 2 22.66 1.67 -9.52
C ALA A 2 21.45 1.89 -9.85
N ALA A 3 20.88 2.40 -9.40
CA ALA A 3 19.76 2.58 -9.55
C ALA A 3 19.30 3.15 -10.51
N THR A 4 18.69 3.08 -10.91
CA THR A 4 18.55 3.40 -11.97
C THR A 4 17.18 3.54 -12.29
N GLY A 5 16.68 3.39 -13.46
CA GLY A 5 15.32 3.47 -13.88
C GLY A 5 14.43 2.51 -13.12
N GLU A 6 15.00 1.37 -12.75
CA GLU A 6 14.26 0.35 -12.04
C GLU A 6 13.84 0.83 -10.64
N LEU A 7 14.78 1.40 -9.91
CA LEU A 7 14.47 1.90 -8.58
C LEU A 7 13.47 3.05 -8.66
N ILE A 8 13.64 3.93 -9.60
CA ILE A 8 12.73 5.06 -9.77
C ILE A 8 11.32 4.57 -10.07
N ARG A 9 11.19 3.56 -10.92
CA ARG A 9 9.89 2.99 -11.25
C ARG A 9 9.22 2.41 -10.00
N LEU A 10 9.99 1.69 -9.19
CA LEU A 10 9.45 1.09 -7.99
C LEU A 10 9.05 2.13 -6.95
N ILE A 11 9.81 3.19 -6.83
CA ILE A 11 9.46 4.28 -5.93
C ILE A 11 8.17 4.96 -6.41
N ASN A 12 7.98 5.07 -7.71
CA ASN A 12 6.72 5.61 -8.24
C ASN A 12 5.54 4.73 -7.88
N TYR A 13 5.72 3.41 -7.86
CA TYR A 13 4.66 2.51 -7.41
C TYR A 13 4.32 2.75 -5.94
N VAL A 14 5.33 3.01 -5.13
CA VAL A 14 5.10 3.32 -3.71
C VAL A 14 4.30 4.62 -3.58
N ASP A 15 4.63 5.62 -4.37
CA ASP A 15 3.88 6.87 -4.37
C ASP A 15 2.42 6.64 -4.76
N ASP A 16 2.18 5.75 -5.71
CA ASP A 16 0.82 5.39 -6.12
C ASP A 16 0.07 4.69 -4.99
N ILE A 17 0.74 3.84 -4.23
CA ILE A 17 0.14 3.21 -3.08
C ILE A 17 -0.29 4.28 -2.05
N ASN A 18 0.59 5.23 -1.77
CA ASN A 18 0.28 6.30 -0.83
C ASN A 18 -0.90 7.13 -1.30
N THR A 19 -0.94 7.47 -2.57
CA THR A 19 -2.04 8.23 -3.15
C THR A 19 -3.35 7.46 -3.02
N THR A 20 -3.30 6.16 -3.29
CA THR A 20 -4.48 5.31 -3.20
C THR A 20 -4.98 5.23 -1.77
N LEU A 21 -4.09 5.12 -0.80
CA LEU A 21 -4.48 5.08 0.60
C LEU A 21 -5.17 6.37 1.03
N ARG A 22 -4.67 7.51 0.56
CA ARG A 22 -5.30 8.80 0.86
C ARG A 22 -6.69 8.89 0.26
N ARG A 23 -6.89 8.35 -0.94
CA ARG A 23 -8.20 8.33 -1.57
C ARG A 23 -9.18 7.50 -0.77
N ILE A 24 -8.72 6.34 -0.30
CA ILE A 24 -9.56 5.47 0.52
C ILE A 24 -9.99 6.21 1.79
N THR A 25 -9.05 6.86 2.46
CA THR A 25 -9.33 7.61 3.68
C THR A 25 -10.35 8.71 3.41
N ALA A 26 -10.26 9.35 2.27
CA ALA A 26 -11.17 10.44 1.92
C ALA A 26 -12.62 9.97 1.75
N PHE A 27 -12.83 8.70 1.42
CA PHE A 27 -14.17 8.17 1.20
C PHE A 27 -14.78 7.51 2.44
N VAL A 28 -14.02 7.39 3.52
CA VAL A 28 -14.49 6.67 4.70
C VAL A 28 -15.81 7.22 5.25
N ALA A 29 -15.93 8.53 5.28
CA ALA A 29 -17.12 9.16 5.84
C ALA A 29 -18.39 8.84 5.05
N GLY A 30 -18.24 8.49 3.79
CA GLY A 30 -19.41 8.18 2.94
C GLY A 30 -19.80 6.71 2.94
N LEU A 31 -19.09 5.87 3.68
CA LEU A 31 -19.36 4.44 3.69
C LEU A 31 -20.27 4.05 4.83
N GLU A 32 -21.06 3.04 4.61
CA GLU A 32 -21.89 2.45 5.67
C GLU A 32 -20.99 1.67 6.64
N PRO A 33 -21.44 1.46 7.89
CA PRO A 33 -20.60 0.75 8.87
C PRO A 33 -20.11 -0.61 8.42
N ASP A 34 -20.95 -1.41 7.79
CA ASP A 34 -20.53 -2.72 7.30
C ASP A 34 -19.54 -2.59 6.16
N GLU A 35 -19.68 -1.57 5.32
CA GLU A 35 -18.73 -1.35 4.23
C GLU A 35 -17.38 -0.95 4.77
N ARG A 36 -17.35 -0.11 5.81
CA ARG A 36 -16.10 0.28 6.45
C ARG A 36 -15.40 -0.92 7.05
N LYS A 37 -16.15 -1.83 7.67
CA LYS A 37 -15.59 -3.02 8.27
C LYS A 37 -14.96 -3.93 7.21
N ARG A 38 -15.67 -4.13 6.11
CA ARG A 38 -15.17 -4.98 5.03
C ARG A 38 -13.93 -4.38 4.38
N LEU A 39 -13.93 -3.06 4.21
CA LEU A 39 -12.78 -2.40 3.64
C LEU A 39 -11.58 -2.48 4.58
N ALA A 40 -11.81 -2.32 5.87
CA ALA A 40 -10.73 -2.43 6.85
C ALA A 40 -10.09 -3.81 6.81
N GLU A 41 -10.88 -4.86 6.67
CA GLU A 41 -10.35 -6.21 6.58
C GLU A 41 -9.53 -6.41 5.31
N SER A 42 -9.99 -5.85 4.22
CA SER A 42 -9.28 -5.90 2.95
C SER A 42 -7.94 -5.17 3.06
N LEU A 43 -7.94 -4.01 3.70
CA LEU A 43 -6.71 -3.24 3.89
C LEU A 43 -5.72 -3.94 4.82
N LYS A 44 -6.21 -4.61 5.85
CA LYS A 44 -5.34 -5.37 6.73
C LYS A 44 -4.63 -6.49 5.97
N ALA A 45 -5.34 -7.14 5.07
CA ALA A 45 -4.72 -8.17 4.24
C ALA A 45 -3.65 -7.58 3.33
N ALA A 46 -3.94 -6.42 2.74
CA ALA A 46 -2.96 -5.73 1.91
C ALA A 46 -1.76 -5.29 2.74
N GLY A 47 -1.99 -4.90 3.99
CA GLY A 47 -0.92 -4.52 4.90
C GLY A 47 0.03 -5.65 5.18
N GLY A 48 -0.48 -6.89 5.25
CA GLY A 48 0.37 -8.06 5.41
C GLY A 48 1.30 -8.24 4.22
N ASN A 49 0.77 -8.05 3.02
CA ASN A 49 1.59 -8.14 1.81
C ASN A 49 2.63 -7.04 1.77
N LEU A 50 2.27 -5.85 2.22
CA LEU A 50 3.20 -4.74 2.28
C LEU A 50 4.34 -5.05 3.23
N ASN A 51 4.04 -5.56 4.41
CA ASN A 51 5.05 -5.93 5.39
C ASN A 51 5.97 -7.03 4.87
N THR A 52 5.44 -7.97 4.13
CA THR A 52 6.23 -9.04 3.51
C THR A 52 7.22 -8.44 2.51
N ALA A 53 6.77 -7.47 1.72
CA ALA A 53 7.65 -6.83 0.74
C ALA A 53 8.76 -6.05 1.44
N VAL A 54 8.43 -5.32 2.50
CA VAL A 54 9.43 -4.55 3.25
C VAL A 54 10.48 -5.51 3.84
N ALA A 55 10.03 -6.60 4.43
CA ALA A 55 10.94 -7.57 5.03
C ALA A 55 11.87 -8.18 3.99
N ALA A 56 11.36 -8.49 2.81
CA ALA A 56 12.16 -9.05 1.73
C ALA A 56 13.23 -8.06 1.27
N LEU A 57 12.86 -6.79 1.16
CA LEU A 57 13.80 -5.75 0.74
C LEU A 57 14.88 -5.52 1.78
N GLU A 58 14.51 -5.53 3.05
CA GLU A 58 15.48 -5.32 4.12
C GLU A 58 16.42 -6.50 4.27
N LYS A 59 15.91 -7.71 4.01
CA LYS A 59 16.73 -8.88 4.09
C LYS A 59 17.72 -8.96 2.96
N GLY A 60 17.40 -8.36 1.86
CA GLY A 60 18.32 -8.29 0.72
C GLY A 60 18.40 -9.58 -0.04
N ALA A 61 17.46 -10.41 0.11
CA ALA A 61 17.53 -11.61 -0.55
C ALA A 61 17.26 -12.03 -1.53
#